data_4a7bc947300aa8152574db7f8490d2bc
#
_entry.id   4a7bc947300aa8152574db7f8490d2bc
#
_cell.length_a   1.000
_cell.length_b   1.000
_cell.length_c   1.000
_cell.angle_alpha   90.00
_cell.angle_beta   90.00
_cell.angle_gamma   90.00
#
_symmetry.space_group_name_H-M   'P 1'
#
loop_
_entity.id
_entity.type
_entity.pdbx_description
1 polymer ?
#
loop_
_entity_poly.entity_id
_entity_poly.type
_entity_poly.pdbx_seq_one_letter_code
_entity_poly.pdbx_strand_id
1 'polypeptide(L)'
;DIYLRLSAGLLYSFSNLTLGNPAAAKMGFRNIQECLHQTEQNPSSNEAMASCVFANYLAMVLMHLPTDKLPPLRDFLPYLPAGLRAYGIYVLAHNAYLHEEYANALGLCQSVFLMLDGCYPIAMEYLYCVIIMSLVNQKKENEARDVLMTAWNMAKADGFLEPFIEHHGLMLGQ
;
A
#
# COMPACT_ATOMS: atom_id res chain seq x y z
N ASP A 1 2.21 -17.91 -15.01
CA ASP A 1 2.79 -17.51 -13.71
C ASP A 1 1.93 -16.44 -13.09
N ILE A 2 1.40 -16.70 -11.89
CA ILE A 2 0.47 -15.80 -11.19
C ILE A 2 1.17 -14.51 -10.76
N TYR A 3 2.40 -14.58 -10.30
CA TYR A 3 3.16 -13.40 -9.85
C TYR A 3 3.40 -12.41 -10.98
N LEU A 4 3.70 -12.93 -12.17
CA LEU A 4 3.86 -12.08 -13.36
C LEU A 4 2.54 -11.39 -13.73
N ARG A 5 1.41 -12.10 -13.65
CA ARG A 5 0.08 -11.52 -13.93
C ARG A 5 -0.29 -10.43 -12.92
N LEU A 6 -0.03 -10.66 -11.63
CA LEU A 6 -0.28 -9.67 -10.57
C LEU A 6 0.60 -8.43 -10.76
N SER A 7 1.90 -8.62 -10.99
CA SER A 7 2.84 -7.50 -11.21
C SER A 7 2.48 -6.70 -12.45
N ALA A 8 2.18 -7.37 -13.57
CA ALA A 8 1.76 -6.70 -14.79
C ALA A 8 0.44 -5.94 -14.61
N GLY A 9 -0.52 -6.54 -13.89
CA GLY A 9 -1.81 -5.91 -13.58
C GLY A 9 -1.64 -4.64 -12.71
N LEU A 10 -0.79 -4.69 -11.69
CA LEU A 10 -0.48 -3.54 -10.83
C LEU A 10 0.20 -2.43 -11.61
N LEU A 11 1.30 -2.74 -12.32
CA LEU A 11 2.02 -1.76 -13.13
C LEU A 11 1.13 -1.12 -14.19
N TYR A 12 0.32 -1.91 -14.88
CA TYR A 12 -0.61 -1.41 -15.88
C TYR A 12 -1.66 -0.48 -15.26
N SER A 13 -2.23 -0.88 -14.11
CA SER A 13 -3.23 -0.07 -13.41
C SER A 13 -2.67 1.26 -12.96
N PHE A 14 -1.51 1.27 -12.27
CA PHE A 14 -0.94 2.49 -11.73
C PHE A 14 -0.40 3.41 -12.81
N SER A 15 0.30 2.88 -13.81
CA SER A 15 0.75 3.69 -14.94
C SER A 15 -0.43 4.39 -15.66
N ASN A 16 -1.55 3.71 -15.83
CA ASN A 16 -2.73 4.32 -16.45
C ASN A 16 -3.43 5.32 -15.53
N LEU A 17 -3.42 5.13 -14.20
CA LEU A 17 -3.92 6.15 -13.27
C LEU A 17 -3.07 7.43 -13.34
N THR A 18 -1.74 7.29 -13.33
CA THR A 18 -0.82 8.43 -13.45
C THR A 18 -0.98 9.18 -14.77
N LEU A 19 -1.29 8.45 -15.85
CA LEU A 19 -1.55 9.03 -17.18
C LEU A 19 -2.97 9.60 -17.34
N GLY A 20 -3.83 9.54 -16.31
CA GLY A 20 -5.21 10.00 -16.37
C GLY A 20 -6.15 9.09 -17.19
N ASN A 21 -5.82 7.80 -17.33
CA ASN A 21 -6.60 6.81 -18.07
C ASN A 21 -7.35 5.83 -17.14
N PRO A 22 -8.38 6.27 -16.38
CA PRO A 22 -9.03 5.42 -15.37
C PRO A 22 -9.74 4.20 -15.97
N ALA A 23 -10.19 4.28 -17.21
CA ALA A 23 -10.82 3.13 -17.87
C ALA A 23 -9.82 1.99 -18.10
N ALA A 24 -8.60 2.30 -18.54
CA ALA A 24 -7.53 1.32 -18.73
C ALA A 24 -7.03 0.80 -17.36
N ALA A 25 -6.89 1.66 -16.35
CA ALA A 25 -6.53 1.26 -15.00
C ALA A 25 -7.51 0.20 -14.43
N LYS A 26 -8.82 0.39 -14.63
CA LYS A 26 -9.85 -0.58 -14.24
C LYS A 26 -9.69 -1.94 -14.92
N MET A 27 -9.17 -2.00 -16.14
CA MET A 27 -8.90 -3.29 -16.82
C MET A 27 -7.78 -4.06 -16.12
N GLY A 28 -6.68 -3.38 -15.79
CA GLY A 28 -5.60 -3.99 -15.01
C GLY A 28 -6.08 -4.49 -13.65
N PHE A 29 -6.91 -3.70 -12.97
CA PHE A 29 -7.50 -4.08 -11.69
C PHE A 29 -8.40 -5.32 -11.80
N ARG A 30 -9.24 -5.42 -12.83
CA ARG A 30 -10.06 -6.63 -13.07
C ARG A 30 -9.20 -7.88 -13.22
N ASN A 31 -8.06 -7.78 -13.91
CA ASN A 31 -7.13 -8.91 -14.04
C ASN A 31 -6.57 -9.36 -12.68
N ILE A 32 -6.29 -8.41 -11.77
CA ILE A 32 -5.84 -8.72 -10.41
C ILE A 32 -6.96 -9.42 -9.62
N GLN A 33 -8.19 -8.93 -9.69
CA GLN A 33 -9.36 -9.54 -9.05
C GLN A 33 -9.63 -10.96 -9.60
N GLU A 34 -9.49 -11.15 -10.90
CA GLU A 34 -9.65 -12.47 -11.52
C GLU A 34 -8.58 -13.46 -11.06
N CYS A 35 -7.34 -13.01 -10.82
CA CYS A 35 -6.30 -13.85 -10.24
C CYS A 35 -6.68 -14.34 -8.84
N LEU A 36 -7.24 -13.46 -7.99
CA LEU A 36 -7.72 -13.85 -6.67
C LEU A 36 -8.83 -14.90 -6.78
N HIS A 37 -9.86 -14.63 -7.58
CA HIS A 37 -10.98 -15.54 -7.76
C HIS A 37 -10.56 -16.93 -8.28
N GLN A 38 -9.65 -16.98 -9.26
CA GLN A 38 -9.10 -18.23 -9.78
C GLN A 38 -8.31 -18.99 -8.71
N THR A 39 -7.55 -18.29 -7.87
CA THR A 39 -6.77 -18.90 -6.79
C THR A 39 -7.65 -19.39 -5.65
N GLU A 40 -8.76 -18.71 -5.35
CA GLU A 40 -9.76 -19.18 -4.38
C GLU A 40 -10.43 -20.49 -4.84
N GLN A 41 -10.73 -20.59 -6.13
CA GLN A 41 -11.33 -21.81 -6.69
C GLN A 41 -10.34 -22.98 -6.77
N ASN A 42 -9.05 -22.73 -7.02
CA ASN A 42 -8.00 -23.71 -7.19
C ASN A 42 -6.74 -23.29 -6.42
N PRO A 43 -6.71 -23.43 -5.09
CA PRO A 43 -5.57 -23.02 -4.29
C PRO A 43 -4.31 -23.81 -4.66
N SER A 44 -3.29 -23.11 -5.16
CA SER A 44 -2.00 -23.74 -5.50
C SER A 44 -1.03 -23.73 -4.31
N SER A 45 -1.01 -22.64 -3.55
CA SER A 45 -0.21 -22.50 -2.33
C SER A 45 -0.71 -21.32 -1.48
N ASN A 46 -0.37 -21.32 -0.19
CA ASN A 46 -0.65 -20.19 0.71
C ASN A 46 0.06 -18.91 0.25
N GLU A 47 1.26 -19.03 -0.32
CA GLU A 47 2.03 -17.90 -0.84
C GLU A 47 1.35 -17.27 -2.06
N ALA A 48 0.84 -18.08 -2.98
CA ALA A 48 0.08 -17.57 -4.13
C ALA A 48 -1.20 -16.86 -3.70
N MET A 49 -1.95 -17.44 -2.75
CA MET A 49 -3.13 -16.81 -2.19
C MET A 49 -2.77 -15.50 -1.48
N ALA A 50 -1.74 -15.48 -0.63
CA ALA A 50 -1.27 -14.28 0.05
C ALA A 50 -0.90 -13.16 -0.94
N SER A 51 -0.21 -13.51 -2.02
CA SER A 51 0.18 -12.56 -3.07
C SER A 51 -1.04 -11.99 -3.82
N CYS A 52 -2.06 -12.82 -4.08
CA CYS A 52 -3.31 -12.34 -4.68
C CYS A 52 -4.08 -11.41 -3.75
N VAL A 53 -4.22 -11.77 -2.48
CA VAL A 53 -4.89 -10.93 -1.48
C VAL A 53 -4.14 -9.61 -1.33
N PHE A 54 -2.81 -9.64 -1.16
CA PHE A 54 -1.98 -8.45 -1.07
C PHE A 54 -2.14 -7.53 -2.28
N ALA A 55 -2.03 -8.06 -3.50
CA ALA A 55 -2.14 -7.26 -4.73
C ALA A 55 -3.53 -6.59 -4.86
N ASN A 56 -4.60 -7.29 -4.48
CA ASN A 56 -5.94 -6.72 -4.46
C ASN A 56 -6.06 -5.61 -3.42
N TYR A 57 -5.57 -5.80 -2.19
CA TYR A 57 -5.56 -4.75 -1.17
C TYR A 57 -4.77 -3.53 -1.63
N LEU A 58 -3.54 -3.72 -2.15
CA LEU A 58 -2.70 -2.63 -2.64
C LEU A 58 -3.42 -1.81 -3.72
N ALA A 59 -4.00 -2.48 -4.72
CA ALA A 59 -4.75 -1.80 -5.76
C ALA A 59 -5.97 -1.05 -5.21
N MET A 60 -6.71 -1.64 -4.27
CA MET A 60 -7.91 -1.03 -3.71
C MET A 60 -7.59 0.17 -2.83
N VAL A 61 -6.59 0.08 -1.94
CA VAL A 61 -6.25 1.22 -1.05
C VAL A 61 -5.70 2.40 -1.85
N LEU A 62 -4.90 2.17 -2.90
CA LEU A 62 -4.40 3.25 -3.76
C LEU A 62 -5.48 3.87 -4.65
N MET A 63 -6.54 3.13 -4.95
CA MET A 63 -7.72 3.63 -5.67
C MET A 63 -8.83 4.13 -4.75
N HIS A 64 -8.64 4.14 -3.45
CA HIS A 64 -9.64 4.49 -2.42
C HIS A 64 -10.93 3.66 -2.54
N LEU A 65 -10.79 2.39 -2.86
CA LEU A 65 -11.92 1.45 -2.96
C LEU A 65 -12.09 0.67 -1.65
N PRO A 66 -13.33 0.30 -1.27
CA PRO A 66 -13.59 -0.45 -0.05
C PRO A 66 -13.03 -1.88 -0.15
N THR A 67 -12.37 -2.34 0.92
CA THR A 67 -11.71 -3.64 1.00
C THR A 67 -12.54 -4.71 1.73
N ASP A 68 -13.74 -4.38 2.21
CA ASP A 68 -14.58 -5.21 3.09
C ASP A 68 -14.95 -6.59 2.52
N LYS A 69 -14.86 -6.73 1.20
CA LYS A 69 -15.16 -8.00 0.52
C LYS A 69 -13.95 -8.89 0.29
N LEU A 70 -12.75 -8.43 0.64
CA LEU A 70 -11.53 -9.20 0.51
C LEU A 70 -11.31 -10.09 1.76
N PRO A 71 -10.65 -11.25 1.60
CA PRO A 71 -10.16 -12.00 2.74
C PRO A 71 -9.21 -11.13 3.59
N PRO A 72 -9.21 -11.24 4.94
CA PRO A 72 -8.41 -10.38 5.79
C PRO A 72 -6.91 -10.50 5.50
N LEU A 73 -6.27 -9.44 4.99
CA LEU A 73 -4.84 -9.46 4.64
C LEU A 73 -3.94 -9.86 5.83
N ARG A 74 -4.33 -9.53 7.06
CA ARG A 74 -3.59 -9.89 8.27
C ARG A 74 -3.31 -11.38 8.36
N ASP A 75 -4.26 -12.23 7.96
CA ASP A 75 -4.14 -13.69 8.04
C ASP A 75 -3.14 -14.24 7.01
N PHE A 76 -2.85 -13.47 5.97
CA PHE A 76 -1.95 -13.84 4.88
C PHE A 76 -0.54 -13.27 5.00
N LEU A 77 -0.30 -12.30 5.90
CA LEU A 77 1.03 -11.70 6.09
C LEU A 77 2.15 -12.72 6.32
N PRO A 78 1.97 -13.81 7.12
CA PRO A 78 3.03 -14.80 7.33
C PRO A 78 3.45 -15.53 6.06
N TYR A 79 2.57 -15.62 5.07
CA TYR A 79 2.81 -16.32 3.80
C TYR A 79 3.36 -15.41 2.71
N LEU A 80 3.39 -14.10 2.91
CA LEU A 80 4.04 -13.20 1.97
C LEU A 80 5.56 -13.41 1.99
N PRO A 81 6.23 -13.30 0.83
CA PRO A 81 7.68 -13.19 0.77
C PRO A 81 8.21 -12.13 1.73
N ALA A 82 9.37 -12.38 2.36
CA ALA A 82 9.91 -11.49 3.39
C ALA A 82 9.99 -10.02 2.96
N GLY A 83 10.43 -9.77 1.71
CA GLY A 83 10.51 -8.42 1.15
C GLY A 83 9.15 -7.73 0.95
N LEU A 84 8.05 -8.47 0.88
CA LEU A 84 6.70 -7.89 0.72
C LEU A 84 5.96 -7.71 2.05
N ARG A 85 6.43 -8.27 3.16
CA ARG A 85 5.73 -8.16 4.45
C ARG A 85 5.65 -6.73 4.96
N ALA A 86 6.70 -5.94 4.77
CA ALA A 86 6.71 -4.53 5.13
C ALA A 86 5.64 -3.75 4.32
N TYR A 87 5.55 -4.03 3.03
CA TYR A 87 4.49 -3.47 2.18
C TYR A 87 3.10 -3.98 2.57
N GLY A 88 2.97 -5.23 3.01
CA GLY A 88 1.71 -5.76 3.53
C GLY A 88 1.22 -4.97 4.75
N ILE A 89 2.13 -4.59 5.64
CA ILE A 89 1.78 -3.77 6.81
C ILE A 89 1.48 -2.32 6.39
N TYR A 90 2.22 -1.76 5.43
CA TYR A 90 1.87 -0.47 4.83
C TYR A 90 0.43 -0.47 4.30
N VAL A 91 0.05 -1.50 3.54
CA VAL A 91 -1.31 -1.62 2.99
C VAL A 91 -2.37 -1.72 4.09
N LEU A 92 -2.10 -2.46 5.18
CA LEU A 92 -3.00 -2.50 6.34
C LEU A 92 -3.10 -1.14 7.04
N ALA A 93 -1.99 -0.43 7.20
CA ALA A 93 -1.98 0.90 7.78
C ALA A 93 -2.74 1.91 6.92
N HIS A 94 -2.53 1.87 5.60
CA HIS A 94 -3.25 2.72 4.66
C HIS A 94 -4.75 2.39 4.65
N ASN A 95 -5.12 1.11 4.71
CA ASN A 95 -6.51 0.71 4.83
C ASN A 95 -7.15 1.23 6.14
N ALA A 96 -6.45 1.14 7.27
CA ALA A 96 -6.91 1.72 8.53
C ALA A 96 -7.08 3.25 8.43
N TYR A 97 -6.15 3.93 7.75
CA TYR A 97 -6.28 5.36 7.45
C TYR A 97 -7.56 5.68 6.67
N LEU A 98 -7.87 4.92 5.62
CA LEU A 98 -9.09 5.11 4.81
C LEU A 98 -10.39 4.88 5.59
N HIS A 99 -10.33 4.09 6.68
CA HIS A 99 -11.43 3.89 7.62
C HIS A 99 -11.43 4.90 8.79
N GLU A 100 -10.62 5.96 8.71
CA GLU A 100 -10.46 6.99 9.74
C GLU A 100 -9.91 6.46 11.08
N GLU A 101 -9.35 5.24 11.08
CA GLU A 101 -8.70 4.62 12.24
C GLU A 101 -7.25 5.11 12.39
N TYR A 102 -7.04 6.43 12.48
CA TYR A 102 -5.71 7.05 12.44
C TYR A 102 -4.75 6.55 13.53
N ALA A 103 -5.24 6.28 14.73
CA ALA A 103 -4.41 5.77 15.82
C ALA A 103 -3.92 4.33 15.52
N ASN A 104 -4.77 3.50 14.92
CA ASN A 104 -4.41 2.15 14.47
C ASN A 104 -3.39 2.21 13.32
N ALA A 105 -3.61 3.09 12.35
CA ALA A 105 -2.67 3.31 11.24
C ALA A 105 -1.27 3.71 11.76
N LEU A 106 -1.19 4.67 12.69
CA LEU A 106 0.07 5.08 13.32
C LEU A 106 0.74 3.93 14.07
N GLY A 107 -0.02 3.15 14.86
CA GLY A 107 0.52 2.01 15.61
C GLY A 107 1.09 0.93 14.69
N LEU A 108 0.43 0.62 13.57
CA LEU A 108 0.92 -0.30 12.56
C LEU A 108 2.25 0.19 11.95
N CYS A 109 2.33 1.45 11.53
CA CYS A 109 3.56 2.02 10.98
C CYS A 109 4.71 2.00 11.98
N GLN A 110 4.48 2.41 13.22
CA GLN A 110 5.50 2.42 14.27
C GLN A 110 6.04 1.03 14.59
N SER A 111 5.17 0.02 14.62
CA SER A 111 5.60 -1.37 14.86
C SER A 111 6.57 -1.88 13.80
N VAL A 112 6.39 -1.46 12.55
CA VAL A 112 7.28 -1.85 11.45
C VAL A 112 8.63 -1.16 11.54
N PHE A 113 8.67 0.14 11.85
CA PHE A 113 9.95 0.85 12.00
C PHE A 113 10.86 0.22 13.04
N LEU A 114 10.29 -0.25 14.16
CA LEU A 114 11.04 -0.96 15.18
C LEU A 114 11.63 -2.30 14.68
N MET A 115 10.99 -2.93 13.70
CA MET A 115 11.41 -4.23 13.15
C MET A 115 12.35 -4.11 11.96
N LEU A 116 12.24 -3.04 11.18
CA LEU A 116 13.00 -2.89 9.93
C LEU A 116 14.43 -2.41 10.13
N ASP A 117 14.74 -1.74 11.23
CA ASP A 117 16.08 -1.22 11.58
C ASP A 117 16.83 -0.59 10.40
N GLY A 118 16.15 0.27 9.65
CA GLY A 118 16.69 0.92 8.44
C GLY A 118 16.76 0.04 7.19
N CYS A 119 16.36 -1.22 7.26
CA CYS A 119 16.17 -2.05 6.07
C CYS A 119 14.90 -1.64 5.30
N TYR A 120 14.89 -1.86 4.00
CA TYR A 120 13.74 -1.58 3.12
C TYR A 120 13.34 -0.09 3.06
N PRO A 121 14.23 0.84 2.66
CA PRO A 121 13.96 2.28 2.65
C PRO A 121 12.73 2.65 1.82
N ILE A 122 12.47 1.95 0.72
CA ILE A 122 11.28 2.18 -0.13
C ILE A 122 9.98 1.94 0.67
N ALA A 123 9.89 0.82 1.39
CA ALA A 123 8.72 0.53 2.21
C ALA A 123 8.54 1.55 3.35
N MET A 124 9.65 2.04 3.91
CA MET A 124 9.62 3.10 4.93
C MET A 124 9.03 4.41 4.40
N GLU A 125 9.34 4.79 3.16
CA GLU A 125 8.75 5.99 2.53
C GLU A 125 7.22 5.89 2.43
N TYR A 126 6.69 4.77 2.01
CA TYR A 126 5.25 4.54 1.98
C TYR A 126 4.62 4.61 3.38
N LEU A 127 5.28 4.07 4.38
CA LEU A 127 4.82 4.15 5.78
C LEU A 127 4.85 5.58 6.31
N TYR A 128 5.87 6.36 5.99
CA TYR A 128 5.93 7.79 6.32
C TYR A 128 4.75 8.56 5.72
N CYS A 129 4.36 8.29 4.47
CA CYS A 129 3.20 8.91 3.86
C CYS A 129 1.92 8.65 4.69
N VAL A 130 1.69 7.41 5.13
CA VAL A 130 0.52 7.08 5.97
C VAL A 130 0.59 7.78 7.32
N ILE A 131 1.77 7.88 7.95
CA ILE A 131 1.96 8.60 9.21
C ILE A 131 1.61 10.09 9.02
N ILE A 132 2.15 10.74 7.99
CA ILE A 132 1.91 12.15 7.70
C ILE A 132 0.41 12.41 7.51
N MET A 133 -0.25 11.64 6.66
CA MET A 133 -1.68 11.75 6.42
C MET A 133 -2.49 11.56 7.69
N SER A 134 -2.14 10.58 8.52
CA SER A 134 -2.83 10.30 9.80
C SER A 134 -2.64 11.42 10.81
N LEU A 135 -1.45 12.01 10.91
CA LEU A 135 -1.16 13.13 11.79
C LEU A 135 -1.88 14.41 11.36
N VAL A 136 -1.92 14.69 10.05
CA VAL A 136 -2.66 15.84 9.50
C VAL A 136 -4.14 15.75 9.86
N ASN A 137 -4.76 14.57 9.66
CA ASN A 137 -6.17 14.36 10.00
C ASN A 137 -6.44 14.42 11.53
N GLN A 138 -5.43 14.14 12.36
CA GLN A 138 -5.50 14.35 13.81
C GLN A 138 -5.18 15.81 14.23
N LYS A 139 -4.99 16.73 13.28
CA LYS A 139 -4.61 18.14 13.53
C LYS A 139 -3.27 18.31 14.26
N LYS A 140 -2.37 17.37 14.10
CA LYS A 140 -1.01 17.36 14.65
C LYS A 140 0.01 17.87 13.63
N GLU A 141 -0.20 19.08 13.13
CA GLU A 141 0.54 19.62 11.98
C GLU A 141 2.06 19.72 12.21
N ASN A 142 2.50 20.04 13.44
CA ASN A 142 3.94 20.12 13.75
C ASN A 142 4.60 18.76 13.67
N GLU A 143 3.97 17.72 14.25
CA GLU A 143 4.46 16.35 14.18
C GLU A 143 4.48 15.85 12.72
N ALA A 144 3.42 16.14 11.96
CA ALA A 144 3.34 15.80 10.54
C ALA A 144 4.48 16.44 9.72
N ARG A 145 4.80 17.70 10.01
CA ARG A 145 5.91 18.43 9.36
C ARG A 145 7.27 17.78 9.66
N ASP A 146 7.53 17.41 10.91
CA ASP A 146 8.78 16.78 11.31
C ASP A 146 8.96 15.43 10.60
N VAL A 147 7.89 14.63 10.53
CA VAL A 147 7.90 13.36 9.80
C VAL A 147 8.08 13.58 8.29
N LEU A 148 7.41 14.58 7.70
CA LEU A 148 7.57 14.92 6.29
C LEU A 148 9.02 15.30 5.96
N MET A 149 9.66 16.10 6.81
CA MET A 149 11.06 16.47 6.63
C MET A 149 11.99 15.27 6.69
N THR A 150 11.70 14.30 7.56
CA THR A 150 12.45 13.04 7.67
C THR A 150 12.31 12.23 6.38
N ALA A 151 11.09 11.99 5.93
CA ALA A 151 10.77 11.27 4.70
C ALA A 151 11.40 11.96 3.47
N TRP A 152 11.24 13.28 3.36
CA TRP A 152 11.80 14.06 2.26
C TRP A 152 13.33 13.96 2.19
N ASN A 153 14.02 14.03 3.32
CA ASN A 153 15.47 13.92 3.33
C ASN A 153 15.95 12.51 2.93
N MET A 154 15.19 11.48 3.21
CA MET A 154 15.46 10.11 2.80
C MET A 154 15.21 9.95 1.29
N ALA A 155 14.05 10.34 0.80
CA ALA A 155 13.66 10.25 -0.61
C ALA A 155 14.54 11.08 -1.53
N LYS A 156 14.93 12.28 -1.09
CA LYS A 156 15.75 13.22 -1.86
C LYS A 156 17.13 12.65 -2.23
N ALA A 157 17.72 11.83 -1.37
CA ALA A 157 19.04 11.26 -1.61
C ALA A 157 19.08 10.42 -2.90
N ASP A 158 18.02 9.68 -3.16
CA ASP A 158 17.91 8.78 -4.32
C ASP A 158 16.95 9.30 -5.40
N GLY A 159 16.32 10.46 -5.20
CA GLY A 159 15.31 11.02 -6.09
C GLY A 159 14.01 10.21 -6.13
N PHE A 160 13.75 9.40 -5.09
CA PHE A 160 12.61 8.51 -5.03
C PHE A 160 11.36 9.24 -4.51
N LEU A 161 10.60 9.86 -5.42
CA LEU A 161 9.43 10.67 -5.08
C LEU A 161 8.09 9.96 -5.30
N GLU A 162 8.11 8.74 -5.82
CA GLU A 162 6.90 7.98 -6.17
C GLU A 162 5.89 7.86 -5.03
N PRO A 163 6.26 7.54 -3.78
CA PRO A 163 5.30 7.45 -2.68
C PRO A 163 4.51 8.75 -2.46
N PHE A 164 5.16 9.90 -2.60
CA PHE A 164 4.48 11.20 -2.47
C PHE A 164 3.53 11.47 -3.63
N ILE A 165 3.90 11.05 -4.85
CA ILE A 165 3.06 11.19 -6.04
C ILE A 165 1.82 10.32 -5.93
N GLU A 166 1.96 9.07 -5.50
CA GLU A 166 0.85 8.13 -5.35
C GLU A 166 -0.14 8.55 -4.25
N HIS A 167 0.31 9.31 -3.25
CA HIS A 167 -0.52 9.79 -2.13
C HIS A 167 -0.98 11.25 -2.27
N HIS A 168 -0.63 11.93 -3.36
CA HIS A 168 -0.89 13.38 -3.50
C HIS A 168 -2.35 13.78 -3.32
N GLY A 169 -3.29 12.98 -3.79
CA GLY A 169 -4.72 13.25 -3.66
C GLY A 169 -5.22 13.21 -2.22
N LEU A 170 -4.53 12.46 -1.34
CA LEU A 170 -4.84 12.37 0.08
C LEU A 170 -4.17 13.46 0.91
N MET A 171 -3.03 13.96 0.47
CA MET A 171 -2.22 14.95 1.20
C MET A 171 -2.47 16.38 0.75
N LEU A 172 -2.75 16.60 -0.53
CA LEU A 172 -2.92 17.93 -1.13
C LEU A 172 -4.38 18.31 -1.40
N GLY A 173 -5.29 17.35 -1.33
CA GLY A 173 -6.73 17.58 -1.51
C GLY A 173 -7.45 18.02 -0.23
N GLN A 174 -6.74 18.21 0.84
CA GLN A 174 -7.19 18.75 2.13
C GLN A 174 -6.40 20.00 2.43
#